data_dbf242aff5ab54da13ca60682d150572
#
_entry.id   dbf242aff5ab54da13ca60682d150572
#
_cell.length_a   1.000
_cell.length_b   1.000
_cell.length_c   1.000
_cell.angle_alpha   90.00
_cell.angle_beta   90.00
_cell.angle_gamma   90.00
#
_symmetry.space_group_name_H-M   'P 1'
#
loop_
_entity.id
_entity.type
_entity.pdbx_description
1 polymer ?
#
loop_
_entity_poly.entity_id
_entity_poly.type
_entity_poly.pdbx_seq_one_letter_code
_entity_poly.pdbx_strand_id
1 'polypeptide(L)'
;MGRDVVLTKAVSRIVCLNPSQTETLVDLGLEEHIVGVTKFCVHPSHIRKVKTVVGGTKKVNFDKIQKLNPDIVLCNKEENTQEIVETLEKEYPVHVTDVSNLQDTLEMLHQYGLLFNCSQNAEKLCVRILLEKKQFDTFMKAKTKKKVAYFIWQNPYMVAGKDTFIHHMLEINGFENAFAHQDRYPTVSLEELSDLSLDLILLSTEPFPFKETHQKELQELLGIEVKLVDGEYFSWYGSRMLGAFQYFRSLHGH
;
A
#
# COMPACT_ATOMS: atom_id res chain seq x y z
N MET A 1 4.39 9.79 -13.04
CA MET A 1 3.24 10.20 -13.86
C MET A 1 3.51 11.43 -14.74
N GLY A 2 4.78 11.87 -14.90
CA GLY A 2 5.16 12.94 -15.81
C GLY A 2 4.47 14.30 -15.56
N ARG A 3 4.18 14.61 -14.31
CA ARG A 3 3.53 15.86 -13.90
C ARG A 3 4.54 16.71 -13.14
N ASP A 4 4.65 17.96 -13.52
CA ASP A 4 5.45 18.92 -12.77
C ASP A 4 4.62 19.51 -11.61
N VAL A 5 5.16 19.43 -10.40
CA VAL A 5 4.57 20.07 -9.21
C VAL A 5 5.43 21.27 -8.87
N VAL A 6 4.88 22.47 -9.07
CA VAL A 6 5.57 23.73 -8.77
C VAL A 6 5.20 24.17 -7.36
N LEU A 7 6.21 24.27 -6.49
CA LEU A 7 6.07 24.83 -5.15
C LEU A 7 6.66 26.25 -5.12
N THR A 8 5.87 27.22 -4.72
CA THR A 8 6.29 28.63 -4.65
C THR A 8 6.86 29.01 -3.28
N LYS A 9 6.71 28.12 -2.29
CA LYS A 9 7.20 28.30 -0.92
C LYS A 9 7.50 26.95 -0.26
N ALA A 10 8.19 26.98 0.86
CA ALA A 10 8.37 25.78 1.70
C ALA A 10 7.02 25.22 2.15
N VAL A 11 6.88 23.90 2.11
CA VAL A 11 5.65 23.20 2.51
C VAL A 11 5.60 23.10 4.03
N SER A 12 4.51 23.59 4.60
CA SER A 12 4.21 23.49 6.05
C SER A 12 2.83 22.86 6.33
N ARG A 13 1.98 22.72 5.31
CA ARG A 13 0.61 22.22 5.45
C ARG A 13 0.32 21.17 4.38
N ILE A 14 0.31 19.92 4.81
CA ILE A 14 0.12 18.75 3.93
C ILE A 14 -1.27 18.15 4.19
N VAL A 15 -2.05 17.96 3.15
CA VAL A 15 -3.20 17.04 3.18
C VAL A 15 -2.78 15.75 2.47
N CYS A 16 -2.83 14.62 3.18
CA CYS A 16 -2.46 13.33 2.64
C CYS A 16 -3.70 12.44 2.47
N LEU A 17 -4.01 12.05 1.23
CA LEU A 17 -5.19 11.26 0.88
C LEU A 17 -4.89 9.75 0.74
N ASN A 18 -3.70 9.32 1.20
CA ASN A 18 -3.30 7.91 1.16
C ASN A 18 -2.77 7.47 2.53
N PRO A 19 -3.26 6.33 3.08
CA PRO A 19 -2.86 5.85 4.41
C PRO A 19 -1.38 5.51 4.54
N SER A 20 -0.79 4.75 3.62
CA SER A 20 0.62 4.35 3.68
C SER A 20 1.58 5.55 3.55
N GLN A 21 1.21 6.55 2.76
CA GLN A 21 1.97 7.80 2.68
C GLN A 21 1.86 8.62 3.96
N THR A 22 0.68 8.63 4.62
CA THR A 22 0.51 9.31 5.90
C THR A 22 1.45 8.74 6.96
N GLU A 23 1.52 7.41 7.09
CA GLU A 23 2.46 6.74 7.99
C GLU A 23 3.91 7.08 7.64
N THR A 24 4.25 7.01 6.36
CA THR A 24 5.59 7.37 5.86
C THR A 24 5.98 8.80 6.20
N LEU A 25 5.08 9.78 6.04
CA LEU A 25 5.33 11.16 6.41
C LEU A 25 5.63 11.31 7.92
N VAL A 26 4.90 10.60 8.77
CA VAL A 26 5.16 10.61 10.21
C VAL A 26 6.56 10.05 10.51
N ASP A 27 6.93 8.93 9.89
CA ASP A 27 8.25 8.31 10.06
C ASP A 27 9.41 9.16 9.49
N LEU A 28 9.11 10.03 8.53
CA LEU A 28 10.04 11.05 8.04
C LEU A 28 10.17 12.26 8.98
N GLY A 29 9.36 12.33 10.05
CA GLY A 29 9.38 13.43 11.02
C GLY A 29 8.50 14.63 10.62
N LEU A 30 7.52 14.42 9.74
CA LEU A 30 6.68 15.47 9.18
C LEU A 30 5.27 15.53 9.80
N GLU A 31 5.04 14.87 10.95
CA GLU A 31 3.70 14.82 11.57
C GLU A 31 3.09 16.19 11.79
N GLU A 32 3.88 17.17 12.27
CA GLU A 32 3.39 18.53 12.53
C GLU A 32 2.93 19.26 11.24
N HIS A 33 3.47 18.88 10.09
CA HIS A 33 3.10 19.46 8.79
C HIS A 33 1.79 18.85 8.25
N ILE A 34 1.38 17.67 8.72
CA ILE A 34 0.13 17.04 8.29
C ILE A 34 -1.04 17.80 8.94
N VAL A 35 -1.93 18.34 8.11
CA VAL A 35 -3.14 19.05 8.57
C VAL A 35 -4.43 18.30 8.25
N GLY A 36 -4.41 17.38 7.28
CA GLY A 36 -5.56 16.60 6.88
C GLY A 36 -5.20 15.19 6.43
N VAL A 37 -6.03 14.22 6.81
CA VAL A 37 -5.85 12.78 6.53
C VAL A 37 -7.17 12.13 6.14
N THR A 38 -7.13 10.91 5.61
CA THR A 38 -8.36 10.14 5.36
C THR A 38 -8.80 9.35 6.62
N LYS A 39 -10.04 8.88 6.63
CA LYS A 39 -10.55 8.00 7.68
C LYS A 39 -9.82 6.64 7.76
N PHE A 40 -9.08 6.30 6.71
CA PHE A 40 -8.30 5.06 6.60
C PHE A 40 -6.85 5.22 7.07
N CYS A 41 -6.40 6.42 7.41
CA CYS A 41 -5.08 6.65 8.01
C CYS A 41 -5.11 6.19 9.48
N VAL A 42 -4.88 4.90 9.70
CA VAL A 42 -4.95 4.26 11.03
C VAL A 42 -3.60 4.22 11.74
N HIS A 43 -2.53 4.51 11.04
CA HIS A 43 -1.17 4.56 11.56
C HIS A 43 -0.55 5.96 11.39
N PRO A 44 0.10 6.46 12.47
CA PRO A 44 0.04 5.95 13.83
C PRO A 44 -1.37 6.08 14.43
N SER A 45 -1.71 5.29 15.45
CA SER A 45 -3.07 5.14 15.98
C SER A 45 -3.73 6.45 16.48
N HIS A 46 -2.93 7.45 16.78
CA HIS A 46 -3.40 8.76 17.24
C HIS A 46 -3.72 9.74 16.10
N ILE A 47 -3.23 9.50 14.86
CA ILE A 47 -3.22 10.50 13.79
C ILE A 47 -4.62 11.08 13.49
N ARG A 48 -5.67 10.24 13.45
CA ARG A 48 -7.03 10.67 13.19
C ARG A 48 -7.68 11.45 14.36
N LYS A 49 -7.07 11.40 15.54
CA LYS A 49 -7.55 12.16 16.71
C LYS A 49 -6.98 13.57 16.72
N VAL A 50 -5.79 13.75 16.16
CA VAL A 50 -5.05 15.04 16.18
C VAL A 50 -5.07 15.78 14.85
N LYS A 51 -5.43 15.11 13.75
CA LYS A 51 -5.51 15.71 12.40
C LYS A 51 -6.94 15.69 11.87
N THR A 52 -7.28 16.64 11.00
CA THR A 52 -8.62 16.71 10.42
C THR A 52 -8.88 15.55 9.46
N VAL A 53 -9.94 14.79 9.69
CA VAL A 53 -10.38 13.74 8.75
C VAL A 53 -11.19 14.39 7.62
N VAL A 54 -10.61 14.39 6.41
CA VAL A 54 -11.18 15.03 5.21
C VAL A 54 -12.04 14.10 4.34
N GLY A 55 -12.26 12.86 4.76
CA GLY A 55 -13.09 11.89 4.03
C GLY A 55 -12.42 10.52 3.92
N GLY A 56 -12.72 9.79 2.85
CA GLY A 56 -12.05 8.53 2.48
C GLY A 56 -11.07 8.73 1.32
N THR A 57 -10.53 7.63 0.77
CA THR A 57 -9.62 7.69 -0.38
C THR A 57 -10.36 7.93 -1.70
N LYS A 58 -11.55 7.33 -1.87
CA LYS A 58 -12.39 7.48 -3.09
C LYS A 58 -13.43 8.59 -3.01
N LYS A 59 -13.64 9.20 -1.84
CA LYS A 59 -14.58 10.32 -1.64
C LYS A 59 -14.09 11.23 -0.53
N VAL A 60 -13.73 12.45 -0.89
CA VAL A 60 -13.22 13.50 0.01
C VAL A 60 -14.25 14.61 0.24
N ASN A 61 -14.05 15.38 1.29
CA ASN A 61 -14.81 16.62 1.55
C ASN A 61 -13.94 17.81 1.16
N PHE A 62 -14.23 18.38 0.01
CA PHE A 62 -13.47 19.50 -0.55
C PHE A 62 -13.52 20.75 0.35
N ASP A 63 -14.68 21.06 0.97
CA ASP A 63 -14.82 22.21 1.88
C ASP A 63 -13.88 22.08 3.11
N LYS A 64 -13.72 20.86 3.63
CA LYS A 64 -12.75 20.61 4.70
C LYS A 64 -11.32 20.83 4.24
N ILE A 65 -10.97 20.36 3.04
CA ILE A 65 -9.64 20.57 2.47
C ILE A 65 -9.40 22.06 2.26
N GLN A 66 -10.36 22.78 1.73
CA GLN A 66 -10.28 24.23 1.52
C GLN A 66 -10.06 24.98 2.84
N LYS A 67 -10.80 24.64 3.90
CA LYS A 67 -10.61 25.26 5.23
C LYS A 67 -9.23 24.98 5.82
N LEU A 68 -8.61 23.86 5.46
CA LEU A 68 -7.25 23.53 5.89
C LEU A 68 -6.19 24.32 5.11
N ASN A 69 -6.52 24.90 3.95
CA ASN A 69 -5.64 25.68 3.11
C ASN A 69 -4.24 25.02 2.97
N PRO A 70 -4.16 23.81 2.36
CA PRO A 70 -2.90 23.08 2.25
C PRO A 70 -1.92 23.76 1.27
N ASP A 71 -0.63 23.59 1.53
CA ASP A 71 0.42 23.97 0.58
C ASP A 71 0.58 22.92 -0.53
N ILE A 72 0.22 21.66 -0.21
CA ILE A 72 0.24 20.54 -1.13
C ILE A 72 -0.78 19.47 -0.70
N VAL A 73 -1.34 18.76 -1.69
CA VAL A 73 -2.15 17.57 -1.48
C VAL A 73 -1.42 16.36 -2.06
N LEU A 74 -1.28 15.29 -1.26
CA LEU A 74 -0.68 14.03 -1.69
C LEU A 74 -1.76 13.03 -2.04
N CYS A 75 -1.67 12.49 -3.23
CA CYS A 75 -2.56 11.49 -3.81
C CYS A 75 -1.80 10.26 -4.30
N ASN A 76 -2.52 9.19 -4.51
CA ASN A 76 -2.01 7.99 -5.17
C ASN A 76 -2.99 7.57 -6.27
N LYS A 77 -2.47 7.15 -7.42
CA LYS A 77 -3.25 6.77 -8.61
C LYS A 77 -4.22 5.62 -8.33
N GLU A 78 -3.83 4.68 -7.51
CA GLU A 78 -4.65 3.51 -7.19
C GLU A 78 -5.77 3.84 -6.20
N GLU A 79 -5.45 4.68 -5.21
CA GLU A 79 -6.35 5.00 -4.11
C GLU A 79 -7.31 6.15 -4.43
N ASN A 80 -6.86 7.16 -5.15
CA ASN A 80 -7.66 8.35 -5.39
C ASN A 80 -8.24 8.35 -6.81
N THR A 81 -9.44 8.90 -6.96
CA THR A 81 -10.07 9.02 -8.28
C THR A 81 -9.44 10.17 -9.06
N GLN A 82 -9.45 10.06 -10.39
CA GLN A 82 -8.99 11.13 -11.27
C GLN A 82 -9.75 12.44 -11.00
N GLU A 83 -11.06 12.37 -10.78
CA GLU A 83 -11.92 13.52 -10.45
C GLU A 83 -11.44 14.27 -9.20
N ILE A 84 -11.03 13.55 -8.13
CA ILE A 84 -10.47 14.17 -6.92
C ILE A 84 -9.20 14.96 -7.27
N VAL A 85 -8.30 14.38 -8.04
CA VAL A 85 -7.04 15.01 -8.45
C VAL A 85 -7.33 16.25 -9.29
N GLU A 86 -8.14 16.13 -10.35
CA GLU A 86 -8.48 17.23 -11.27
C GLU A 86 -9.23 18.37 -10.58
N THR A 87 -9.99 18.06 -9.53
CA THR A 87 -10.67 19.11 -8.74
C THR A 87 -9.69 19.85 -7.85
N LEU A 88 -8.81 19.13 -7.16
CA LEU A 88 -7.86 19.72 -6.22
C LEU A 88 -6.75 20.52 -6.92
N GLU A 89 -6.28 20.07 -8.10
CA GLU A 89 -5.19 20.74 -8.83
C GLU A 89 -5.58 22.13 -9.39
N LYS A 90 -6.86 22.46 -9.41
CA LYS A 90 -7.32 23.82 -9.76
C LYS A 90 -6.94 24.87 -8.71
N GLU A 91 -6.74 24.45 -7.46
CA GLU A 91 -6.51 25.34 -6.33
C GLU A 91 -5.18 25.07 -5.60
N TYR A 92 -4.65 23.83 -5.69
CA TYR A 92 -3.49 23.39 -4.91
C TYR A 92 -2.47 22.64 -5.77
N PRO A 93 -1.18 22.70 -5.42
CA PRO A 93 -0.21 21.71 -5.88
C PRO A 93 -0.66 20.31 -5.46
N VAL A 94 -0.77 19.38 -6.42
CA VAL A 94 -1.15 17.99 -6.16
C VAL A 94 -0.04 17.06 -6.63
N HIS A 95 0.56 16.33 -5.70
CA HIS A 95 1.54 15.30 -6.00
C HIS A 95 0.84 13.94 -6.07
N VAL A 96 0.93 13.27 -7.20
CA VAL A 96 0.30 11.95 -7.44
C VAL A 96 1.38 10.90 -7.61
N THR A 97 1.41 9.94 -6.69
CA THR A 97 2.29 8.77 -6.80
C THR A 97 1.62 7.64 -7.58
N ASP A 98 2.45 6.82 -8.23
CA ASP A 98 2.08 5.55 -8.85
C ASP A 98 3.14 4.53 -8.40
N VAL A 99 2.83 3.77 -7.36
CA VAL A 99 3.81 2.88 -6.71
C VAL A 99 3.36 1.44 -6.88
N SER A 100 4.09 0.68 -7.66
CA SER A 100 3.82 -0.72 -7.97
C SER A 100 4.93 -1.68 -7.51
N ASN A 101 6.07 -1.15 -7.06
CA ASN A 101 7.22 -1.95 -6.65
C ASN A 101 8.14 -1.21 -5.68
N LEU A 102 9.21 -1.88 -5.24
CA LEU A 102 10.21 -1.30 -4.33
C LEU A 102 10.91 -0.08 -4.94
N GLN A 103 11.27 -0.11 -6.23
CA GLN A 103 11.97 0.99 -6.88
C GLN A 103 11.12 2.27 -6.88
N ASP A 104 9.82 2.14 -7.19
CA ASP A 104 8.87 3.26 -7.13
C ASP A 104 8.74 3.80 -5.70
N THR A 105 8.80 2.90 -4.68
CA THR A 105 8.80 3.29 -3.26
C THR A 105 10.02 4.15 -2.93
N LEU A 106 11.21 3.73 -3.33
CA LEU A 106 12.44 4.48 -3.09
C LEU A 106 12.44 5.83 -3.80
N GLU A 107 11.93 5.87 -5.02
CA GLU A 107 11.77 7.12 -5.78
C GLU A 107 10.79 8.08 -5.09
N MET A 108 9.64 7.58 -4.61
CA MET A 108 8.71 8.38 -3.82
C MET A 108 9.36 8.96 -2.56
N LEU A 109 10.13 8.14 -1.83
CA LEU A 109 10.84 8.59 -0.63
C LEU A 109 11.87 9.68 -0.95
N HIS A 110 12.60 9.53 -2.07
CA HIS A 110 13.54 10.55 -2.55
C HIS A 110 12.82 11.85 -2.89
N GLN A 111 11.71 11.78 -3.62
CA GLN A 111 10.89 12.94 -3.95
C GLN A 111 10.36 13.63 -2.67
N TYR A 112 9.91 12.88 -1.67
CA TYR A 112 9.48 13.46 -0.40
C TYR A 112 10.64 14.11 0.36
N GLY A 113 11.84 13.53 0.31
CA GLY A 113 13.05 14.14 0.85
C GLY A 113 13.30 15.55 0.29
N LEU A 114 13.12 15.72 -1.02
CA LEU A 114 13.29 17.00 -1.72
C LEU A 114 12.11 17.95 -1.46
N LEU A 115 10.86 17.48 -1.61
CA LEU A 115 9.66 18.30 -1.45
C LEU A 115 9.53 18.90 -0.05
N PHE A 116 9.93 18.16 0.98
CA PHE A 116 9.73 18.51 2.38
C PHE A 116 11.02 18.86 3.13
N ASN A 117 12.15 19.00 2.39
CA ASN A 117 13.46 19.31 2.97
C ASN A 117 13.87 18.34 4.09
N CYS A 118 13.59 17.04 3.90
CA CYS A 118 13.91 15.96 4.86
C CYS A 118 14.76 14.85 4.22
N SER A 119 15.63 15.19 3.26
CA SER A 119 16.43 14.24 2.46
C SER A 119 17.25 13.27 3.32
N GLN A 120 17.79 13.72 4.45
CA GLN A 120 18.53 12.82 5.36
C GLN A 120 17.66 11.73 5.97
N ASN A 121 16.41 12.07 6.35
CA ASN A 121 15.48 11.09 6.92
C ASN A 121 14.99 10.13 5.84
N ALA A 122 14.70 10.64 4.63
CA ALA A 122 14.33 9.84 3.49
C ALA A 122 15.43 8.83 3.12
N GLU A 123 16.69 9.28 3.03
CA GLU A 123 17.85 8.42 2.73
C GLU A 123 18.03 7.33 3.80
N LYS A 124 17.97 7.70 5.09
CA LYS A 124 18.04 6.72 6.19
C LYS A 124 16.96 5.66 6.06
N LEU A 125 15.73 6.06 5.71
CA LEU A 125 14.62 5.14 5.54
C LEU A 125 14.86 4.20 4.34
N CYS A 126 15.31 4.74 3.21
CA CYS A 126 15.68 3.95 2.02
C CYS A 126 16.75 2.91 2.35
N VAL A 127 17.82 3.31 3.02
CA VAL A 127 18.92 2.41 3.42
C VAL A 127 18.41 1.29 4.33
N ARG A 128 17.55 1.61 5.31
CA ARG A 128 16.95 0.60 6.22
C ARG A 128 16.08 -0.39 5.45
N ILE A 129 15.22 0.07 4.55
CA ILE A 129 14.36 -0.79 3.72
C ILE A 129 15.22 -1.74 2.87
N LEU A 130 16.25 -1.22 2.22
CA LEU A 130 17.16 -2.02 1.39
C LEU A 130 17.95 -3.05 2.22
N LEU A 131 18.35 -2.70 3.42
CA LEU A 131 19.04 -3.60 4.34
C LEU A 131 18.13 -4.75 4.77
N GLU A 132 16.90 -4.44 5.20
CA GLU A 132 15.91 -5.46 5.58
C GLU A 132 15.57 -6.37 4.40
N LYS A 133 15.38 -5.81 3.20
CA LYS A 133 15.19 -6.60 1.99
C LYS A 133 16.35 -7.56 1.73
N LYS A 134 17.59 -7.09 1.79
CA LYS A 134 18.78 -7.93 1.58
C LYS A 134 18.87 -9.09 2.58
N GLN A 135 18.54 -8.82 3.85
CA GLN A 135 18.48 -9.87 4.87
C GLN A 135 17.36 -10.86 4.59
N PHE A 136 16.20 -10.36 4.16
CA PHE A 136 15.06 -11.20 3.78
C PHE A 136 15.38 -12.05 2.54
N ASP A 137 16.02 -11.50 1.52
CA ASP A 137 16.47 -12.25 0.33
C ASP A 137 17.40 -13.41 0.73
N THR A 138 18.26 -13.19 1.72
CA THR A 138 19.14 -14.24 2.23
C THR A 138 18.36 -15.35 2.94
N PHE A 139 17.36 -14.99 3.74
CA PHE A 139 16.46 -15.93 4.38
C PHE A 139 15.67 -16.76 3.37
N MET A 140 15.20 -16.13 2.29
CA MET A 140 14.40 -16.79 1.24
C MET A 140 15.16 -17.77 0.36
N LYS A 141 16.51 -17.73 0.33
CA LYS A 141 17.32 -18.65 -0.50
C LYS A 141 17.08 -20.13 -0.23
N ALA A 142 16.71 -20.49 1.00
CA ALA A 142 16.45 -21.87 1.41
C ALA A 142 14.96 -22.26 1.36
N LYS A 143 14.09 -21.36 0.95
CA LYS A 143 12.64 -21.60 0.92
C LYS A 143 12.19 -22.06 -0.47
N THR A 144 11.24 -22.99 -0.50
CA THR A 144 10.63 -23.47 -1.75
C THR A 144 9.59 -22.46 -2.24
N LYS A 145 9.51 -22.29 -3.57
CA LYS A 145 8.46 -21.49 -4.18
C LYS A 145 7.11 -22.18 -4.01
N LYS A 146 6.08 -21.39 -3.75
CA LYS A 146 4.69 -21.83 -3.71
C LYS A 146 3.89 -21.03 -4.74
N LYS A 147 3.02 -21.72 -5.48
CA LYS A 147 2.05 -21.07 -6.39
C LYS A 147 0.85 -20.63 -5.58
N VAL A 148 0.55 -19.33 -5.62
CA VAL A 148 -0.45 -18.71 -4.73
C VAL A 148 -1.49 -17.90 -5.49
N ALA A 149 -2.69 -17.80 -4.90
CA ALA A 149 -3.70 -16.79 -5.23
C ALA A 149 -3.88 -15.87 -4.02
N TYR A 150 -3.81 -14.55 -4.23
CA TYR A 150 -3.96 -13.54 -3.18
C TYR A 150 -5.29 -12.82 -3.32
N PHE A 151 -6.21 -13.04 -2.39
CA PHE A 151 -7.57 -12.52 -2.41
C PHE A 151 -7.65 -11.18 -1.69
N ILE A 152 -8.30 -10.21 -2.35
CA ILE A 152 -8.53 -8.87 -1.81
C ILE A 152 -10.02 -8.57 -1.57
N TRP A 153 -10.93 -9.33 -2.19
CA TRP A 153 -12.37 -9.07 -2.12
C TRP A 153 -13.20 -10.35 -2.26
N GLN A 154 -14.41 -10.31 -1.70
CA GLN A 154 -15.43 -11.36 -1.82
C GLN A 154 -16.73 -10.74 -2.36
N ASN A 155 -17.44 -11.50 -3.19
CA ASN A 155 -18.71 -11.13 -3.81
C ASN A 155 -18.60 -9.91 -4.75
N PRO A 156 -17.99 -10.10 -5.94
CA PRO A 156 -17.32 -11.32 -6.45
C PRO A 156 -15.94 -11.52 -5.82
N TYR A 157 -15.37 -12.71 -5.92
CA TYR A 157 -13.98 -12.91 -5.56
C TYR A 157 -13.07 -12.15 -6.51
N MET A 158 -12.14 -11.37 -5.95
CA MET A 158 -11.12 -10.65 -6.70
C MET A 158 -9.74 -10.98 -6.14
N VAL A 159 -8.79 -11.16 -7.01
CA VAL A 159 -7.40 -11.49 -6.67
C VAL A 159 -6.43 -10.43 -7.17
N ALA A 160 -5.23 -10.40 -6.61
CA ALA A 160 -4.17 -9.53 -7.11
C ALA A 160 -3.50 -10.18 -8.33
N GLY A 161 -3.55 -9.51 -9.47
CA GLY A 161 -2.80 -9.81 -10.70
C GLY A 161 -1.53 -8.97 -10.79
N LYS A 162 -0.93 -8.91 -12.01
CA LYS A 162 0.24 -8.06 -12.27
C LYS A 162 -0.09 -6.56 -12.16
N ASP A 163 0.92 -5.73 -12.26
CA ASP A 163 0.84 -4.26 -12.18
C ASP A 163 0.20 -3.75 -10.87
N THR A 164 0.44 -4.49 -9.77
CA THR A 164 0.05 -4.12 -8.41
C THR A 164 1.23 -4.22 -7.46
N PHE A 165 1.26 -3.40 -6.42
CA PHE A 165 2.27 -3.51 -5.37
C PHE A 165 2.20 -4.87 -4.67
N ILE A 166 0.99 -5.42 -4.50
CA ILE A 166 0.76 -6.76 -3.94
C ILE A 166 1.50 -7.84 -4.75
N HIS A 167 1.40 -7.79 -6.08
CA HIS A 167 2.12 -8.74 -6.94
C HIS A 167 3.63 -8.70 -6.69
N HIS A 168 4.21 -7.50 -6.63
CA HIS A 168 5.62 -7.33 -6.32
C HIS A 168 5.98 -7.89 -4.93
N MET A 169 5.12 -7.69 -3.92
CA MET A 169 5.36 -8.23 -2.58
C MET A 169 5.24 -9.77 -2.55
N LEU A 170 4.39 -10.36 -3.38
CA LEU A 170 4.35 -11.82 -3.58
C LEU A 170 5.67 -12.33 -4.19
N GLU A 171 6.20 -11.66 -5.20
CA GLU A 171 7.50 -12.01 -5.81
C GLU A 171 8.65 -11.90 -4.81
N ILE A 172 8.70 -10.84 -4.00
CA ILE A 172 9.67 -10.68 -2.90
C ILE A 172 9.59 -11.88 -1.94
N ASN A 173 8.38 -12.35 -1.64
CA ASN A 173 8.15 -13.54 -0.81
C ASN A 173 8.47 -14.86 -1.50
N GLY A 174 8.99 -14.86 -2.73
CA GLY A 174 9.26 -16.06 -3.49
C GLY A 174 8.01 -16.83 -3.89
N PHE A 175 6.83 -16.21 -3.82
CA PHE A 175 5.60 -16.80 -4.32
C PHE A 175 5.48 -16.64 -5.84
N GLU A 176 4.94 -17.66 -6.49
CA GLU A 176 4.46 -17.59 -7.86
C GLU A 176 2.98 -17.15 -7.85
N ASN A 177 2.71 -15.94 -8.29
CA ASN A 177 1.34 -15.47 -8.39
C ASN A 177 0.63 -16.16 -9.56
N ALA A 178 -0.38 -16.97 -9.28
CA ALA A 178 -1.14 -17.71 -10.30
C ALA A 178 -1.84 -16.78 -11.30
N PHE A 179 -2.10 -15.52 -10.91
CA PHE A 179 -2.76 -14.50 -11.71
C PHE A 179 -1.81 -13.43 -12.28
N ALA A 180 -0.49 -13.71 -12.32
CA ALA A 180 0.51 -12.80 -12.90
C ALA A 180 0.30 -12.49 -14.39
N HIS A 181 -0.55 -13.24 -15.09
CA HIS A 181 -0.90 -13.03 -16.50
C HIS A 181 -2.08 -12.05 -16.69
N GLN A 182 -2.79 -11.68 -15.62
CA GLN A 182 -3.94 -10.77 -15.64
C GLN A 182 -3.57 -9.43 -14.96
N ASP A 183 -4.14 -8.35 -15.51
CA ASP A 183 -3.86 -7.00 -15.02
C ASP A 183 -4.65 -6.68 -13.74
N ARG A 184 -4.04 -5.98 -12.83
CA ARG A 184 -4.68 -5.34 -11.66
C ARG A 184 -5.38 -6.33 -10.73
N TYR A 185 -6.70 -6.30 -10.67
CA TYR A 185 -7.52 -7.06 -9.73
C TYR A 185 -8.64 -7.79 -10.46
N PRO A 186 -8.33 -8.90 -11.16
CA PRO A 186 -9.34 -9.67 -11.87
C PRO A 186 -10.33 -10.32 -10.91
N THR A 187 -11.56 -10.49 -11.41
CA THR A 187 -12.57 -11.34 -10.78
C THR A 187 -12.33 -12.78 -11.18
N VAL A 188 -12.45 -13.70 -10.22
CA VAL A 188 -12.23 -15.14 -10.44
C VAL A 188 -13.40 -15.97 -9.92
N SER A 189 -13.62 -17.13 -10.53
CA SER A 189 -14.58 -18.13 -10.05
C SER A 189 -13.88 -19.22 -9.23
N LEU A 190 -14.64 -19.97 -8.44
CA LEU A 190 -14.10 -21.09 -7.66
C LEU A 190 -13.70 -22.26 -8.55
N GLU A 191 -14.39 -22.45 -9.69
CA GLU A 191 -14.04 -23.46 -10.68
C GLU A 191 -12.66 -23.17 -11.28
N GLU A 192 -12.43 -21.92 -11.69
CA GLU A 192 -11.12 -21.47 -12.21
C GLU A 192 -9.98 -21.74 -11.25
N LEU A 193 -10.20 -21.55 -9.92
CA LEU A 193 -9.18 -21.81 -8.91
C LEU A 193 -8.83 -23.30 -8.79
N SER A 194 -9.81 -24.18 -8.96
CA SER A 194 -9.60 -25.64 -8.87
C SER A 194 -8.68 -26.17 -9.97
N ASP A 195 -8.64 -25.50 -11.13
CA ASP A 195 -7.83 -25.89 -12.28
C ASP A 195 -6.37 -25.41 -12.21
N LEU A 196 -6.06 -24.47 -11.26
CA LEU A 196 -4.74 -23.79 -11.23
C LEU A 196 -3.65 -24.53 -10.47
N SER A 197 -3.92 -25.67 -9.83
CA SER A 197 -2.94 -26.39 -9.00
C SER A 197 -2.22 -25.47 -8.00
N LEU A 198 -2.99 -24.73 -7.20
CA LEU A 198 -2.47 -23.83 -6.20
C LEU A 198 -1.90 -24.59 -4.99
N ASP A 199 -0.76 -24.13 -4.46
CA ASP A 199 -0.19 -24.61 -3.20
C ASP A 199 -0.83 -23.91 -1.99
N LEU A 200 -1.28 -22.66 -2.16
CA LEU A 200 -1.71 -21.83 -1.05
C LEU A 200 -2.64 -20.70 -1.54
N ILE A 201 -3.67 -20.43 -0.76
CA ILE A 201 -4.51 -19.23 -0.92
C ILE A 201 -4.21 -18.28 0.23
N LEU A 202 -3.96 -17.01 -0.10
CA LEU A 202 -3.76 -15.93 0.86
C LEU A 202 -5.01 -15.04 0.87
N LEU A 203 -5.65 -14.91 2.04
CA LEU A 203 -6.81 -14.05 2.25
C LEU A 203 -6.36 -12.78 2.97
N SER A 204 -6.46 -11.65 2.32
CA SER A 204 -6.09 -10.35 2.87
C SER A 204 -7.09 -9.87 3.92
N THR A 205 -6.60 -9.26 5.00
CA THR A 205 -7.47 -8.58 5.97
C THR A 205 -8.01 -7.23 5.49
N GLU A 206 -7.53 -6.76 4.34
CA GLU A 206 -7.99 -5.53 3.67
C GLU A 206 -7.88 -5.62 2.14
N PRO A 207 -8.61 -4.82 1.36
CA PRO A 207 -9.70 -3.94 1.78
C PRO A 207 -10.97 -4.68 2.23
N PHE A 208 -11.18 -5.94 1.80
CA PHE A 208 -12.22 -6.80 2.35
C PHE A 208 -11.69 -7.49 3.61
N PRO A 209 -12.39 -7.38 4.76
CA PRO A 209 -11.90 -7.93 6.02
C PRO A 209 -12.15 -9.44 6.10
N PHE A 210 -11.37 -10.24 5.36
CA PHE A 210 -11.43 -11.69 5.49
C PHE A 210 -11.18 -12.12 6.94
N LYS A 211 -11.81 -13.24 7.35
CA LYS A 211 -11.79 -13.79 8.70
C LYS A 211 -11.55 -15.28 8.65
N GLU A 212 -11.30 -15.88 9.82
CA GLU A 212 -11.13 -17.33 9.97
C GLU A 212 -12.32 -18.15 9.43
N THR A 213 -13.55 -17.59 9.47
CA THR A 213 -14.72 -18.25 8.88
C THR A 213 -14.55 -18.44 7.38
N HIS A 214 -14.14 -17.39 6.65
CA HIS A 214 -13.89 -17.46 5.20
C HIS A 214 -12.71 -18.39 4.88
N GLN A 215 -11.68 -18.39 5.75
CA GLN A 215 -10.53 -19.29 5.61
C GLN A 215 -10.97 -20.76 5.66
N LYS A 216 -11.78 -21.14 6.67
CA LYS A 216 -12.28 -22.50 6.83
C LYS A 216 -13.19 -22.91 5.67
N GLU A 217 -14.14 -22.05 5.29
CA GLU A 217 -15.06 -22.29 4.17
C GLU A 217 -14.30 -22.57 2.86
N LEU A 218 -13.33 -21.72 2.51
CA LEU A 218 -12.55 -21.90 1.27
C LEU A 218 -11.64 -23.11 1.33
N GLN A 219 -11.04 -23.41 2.48
CA GLN A 219 -10.18 -24.58 2.66
C GLN A 219 -10.99 -25.89 2.55
N GLU A 220 -12.17 -25.96 3.13
CA GLU A 220 -13.07 -27.12 3.02
C GLU A 220 -13.58 -27.29 1.58
N LEU A 221 -13.90 -26.20 0.92
CA LEU A 221 -14.46 -26.22 -0.43
C LEU A 221 -13.44 -26.62 -1.49
N LEU A 222 -12.20 -26.09 -1.40
CA LEU A 222 -11.17 -26.27 -2.43
C LEU A 222 -10.14 -27.36 -2.10
N GLY A 223 -10.02 -27.77 -0.84
CA GLY A 223 -9.02 -28.73 -0.38
C GLY A 223 -7.58 -28.17 -0.44
N ILE A 224 -7.41 -26.84 -0.53
CA ILE A 224 -6.13 -26.13 -0.63
C ILE A 224 -5.83 -25.47 0.71
N GLU A 225 -4.56 -25.39 1.11
CA GLU A 225 -4.15 -24.60 2.28
C GLU A 225 -4.58 -23.14 2.10
N VAL A 226 -5.29 -22.57 3.10
CA VAL A 226 -5.72 -21.18 3.10
C VAL A 226 -5.16 -20.48 4.33
N LYS A 227 -4.54 -19.31 4.14
CA LYS A 227 -4.02 -18.48 5.23
C LYS A 227 -4.61 -17.09 5.23
N LEU A 228 -5.00 -16.60 6.40
CA LEU A 228 -5.23 -15.18 6.61
C LEU A 228 -3.88 -14.47 6.68
N VAL A 229 -3.78 -13.34 5.98
CA VAL A 229 -2.59 -12.50 6.00
C VAL A 229 -2.96 -11.06 6.29
N ASP A 230 -2.09 -10.36 7.01
CA ASP A 230 -2.23 -8.94 7.22
C ASP A 230 -2.01 -8.20 5.90
N GLY A 231 -3.11 -7.65 5.36
CA GLY A 231 -3.12 -6.99 4.06
C GLY A 231 -2.24 -5.75 4.00
N GLU A 232 -2.09 -5.02 5.11
CA GLU A 232 -1.26 -3.82 5.15
C GLU A 232 0.20 -4.12 4.79
N TYR A 233 0.75 -5.28 5.19
CA TYR A 233 2.12 -5.65 4.85
C TYR A 233 2.32 -6.03 3.38
N PHE A 234 1.26 -6.34 2.66
CA PHE A 234 1.33 -6.62 1.22
C PHE A 234 0.95 -5.42 0.35
N SER A 235 0.16 -4.48 0.88
CA SER A 235 -0.40 -3.37 0.09
C SER A 235 0.19 -2.00 0.42
N TRP A 236 0.76 -1.81 1.62
CA TRP A 236 1.30 -0.52 2.05
C TRP A 236 2.80 -0.43 1.77
N TYR A 237 3.16 0.48 0.90
CA TYR A 237 4.55 0.85 0.58
C TYR A 237 5.08 1.93 1.55
N GLY A 238 6.34 2.31 1.39
CA GLY A 238 6.99 3.28 2.27
C GLY A 238 7.52 2.66 3.55
N SER A 239 7.38 3.34 4.67
CA SER A 239 7.97 2.91 5.96
C SER A 239 7.41 1.59 6.49
N ARG A 240 6.16 1.23 6.14
CA ARG A 240 5.52 -0.06 6.49
C ARG A 240 6.35 -1.26 6.04
N MET A 241 7.11 -1.12 4.96
CA MET A 241 7.97 -2.20 4.44
C MET A 241 8.99 -2.70 5.47
N LEU A 242 9.42 -1.88 6.42
CA LEU A 242 10.33 -2.31 7.50
C LEU A 242 9.70 -3.42 8.35
N GLY A 243 8.42 -3.26 8.74
CA GLY A 243 7.68 -4.30 9.47
C GLY A 243 7.28 -5.48 8.58
N ALA A 244 7.05 -5.24 7.29
CA ALA A 244 6.64 -6.26 6.35
C ALA A 244 7.68 -7.40 6.24
N PHE A 245 8.97 -7.11 6.15
CA PHE A 245 10.01 -8.14 6.08
C PHE A 245 10.08 -9.02 7.34
N GLN A 246 9.81 -8.47 8.53
CA GLN A 246 9.72 -9.26 9.76
C GLN A 246 8.48 -10.17 9.74
N TYR A 247 7.34 -9.60 9.34
CA TYR A 247 6.10 -10.35 9.20
C TYR A 247 6.26 -11.51 8.19
N PHE A 248 6.88 -11.26 7.04
CA PHE A 248 7.10 -12.29 6.01
C PHE A 248 8.01 -13.43 6.50
N ARG A 249 9.04 -13.15 7.32
CA ARG A 249 9.80 -14.23 7.96
C ARG A 249 8.89 -15.15 8.78
N SER A 250 7.96 -14.58 9.56
CA SER A 250 7.02 -15.38 10.36
C SER A 250 6.04 -16.17 9.48
N LEU A 251 5.62 -15.60 8.34
CA LEU A 251 4.72 -16.25 7.38
C LEU A 251 5.35 -17.52 6.75
N HIS A 252 6.67 -17.51 6.53
CA HIS A 252 7.42 -18.65 5.98
C HIS A 252 7.91 -19.65 7.03
N GLY A 253 7.64 -19.42 8.31
CA GLY A 253 8.17 -20.22 9.41
C GLY A 253 9.67 -19.97 9.64
N HIS A 254 10.07 -20.01 10.88
CA HIS A 254 11.47 -19.83 11.30
C HIS A 254 12.37 -20.96 10.77
#